data_8d1ab368fbf2bc9aa972087bdc9a6678
#
_entry.id   8d1ab368fbf2bc9aa972087bdc9a6678
#
_cell.length_a   1.000
_cell.length_b   1.000
_cell.length_c   1.000
_cell.angle_alpha   90.00
_cell.angle_beta   90.00
_cell.angle_gamma   90.00
#
_symmetry.space_group_name_H-M   'P 1'
#
loop_
_entity.id
_entity.type
_entity.pdbx_description
1 polymer ?
#
loop_
_entity_poly.entity_id
_entity_poly.type
_entity_poly.pdbx_seq_one_letter_code
_entity_poly.pdbx_strand_id
1 'polypeptide(L)'
;MKKILLLAGDYVEDYEVMVPFQMLLMLGYEVHAVCPGKKAGDFVRTAVHDFEGDSEKRGHNFAINHDFDKVDVADYAGLVVPGGRAPEYLRLNERVLEIVREFDAAGKPIAAICHGPQLLVSAGILKGRTCTCYAAVKPDVVAAGATWHDFNATAS
;
A
#
# COMPACT_ATOMS: atom_id res chain seq x y z
N MET A 1 -9.37 -12.43 16.48
CA MET A 1 -9.14 -12.35 14.99
C MET A 1 -7.94 -11.44 14.78
N LYS A 2 -7.01 -11.81 13.90
CA LYS A 2 -5.86 -10.94 13.58
C LYS A 2 -6.31 -9.80 12.69
N LYS A 3 -5.84 -8.58 12.95
CA LYS A 3 -6.16 -7.39 12.16
C LYS A 3 -5.06 -7.09 11.16
N ILE A 4 -5.44 -6.65 9.97
CA ILE A 4 -4.54 -6.16 8.93
C ILE A 4 -4.89 -4.70 8.66
N LEU A 5 -3.87 -3.86 8.62
CA LEU A 5 -4.02 -2.47 8.21
C LEU A 5 -3.85 -2.36 6.68
N LEU A 6 -4.73 -1.60 6.02
CA LEU A 6 -4.64 -1.29 4.60
C LEU A 6 -4.65 0.23 4.43
N LEU A 7 -3.56 0.78 3.90
CA LEU A 7 -3.44 2.20 3.61
C LEU A 7 -4.02 2.50 2.23
N ALA A 8 -5.09 3.26 2.20
CA ALA A 8 -5.75 3.69 0.98
C ALA A 8 -5.74 5.22 0.84
N GLY A 9 -6.01 5.70 -0.35
CA GLY A 9 -6.14 7.12 -0.65
C GLY A 9 -6.87 7.32 -1.97
N ASP A 10 -7.30 8.54 -2.28
CA ASP A 10 -7.92 8.83 -3.56
C ASP A 10 -7.01 8.43 -4.72
N TYR A 11 -7.60 7.80 -5.74
CA TYR A 11 -6.95 7.24 -6.91
C TYR A 11 -5.99 6.08 -6.61
N VAL A 12 -6.22 5.37 -5.49
CA VAL A 12 -5.65 4.03 -5.29
C VAL A 12 -6.12 3.11 -6.42
N GLU A 13 -5.24 2.23 -6.88
CA GLU A 13 -5.60 1.30 -7.95
C GLU A 13 -6.70 0.33 -7.48
N ASP A 14 -7.75 0.19 -8.30
CA ASP A 14 -8.99 -0.50 -7.95
C ASP A 14 -8.77 -1.96 -7.55
N TYR A 15 -8.07 -2.74 -8.40
CA TYR A 15 -7.76 -4.14 -8.12
C TYR A 15 -6.85 -4.30 -6.91
N GLU A 16 -5.90 -3.41 -6.73
CA GLU A 16 -4.88 -3.53 -5.68
C GLU A 16 -5.41 -3.20 -4.29
N VAL A 17 -6.53 -2.49 -4.21
CA VAL A 17 -7.23 -2.26 -2.94
C VAL A 17 -8.35 -3.28 -2.74
N MET A 18 -9.16 -3.56 -3.75
CA MET A 18 -10.35 -4.40 -3.64
C MET A 18 -10.03 -5.87 -3.44
N VAL A 19 -9.09 -6.40 -4.23
CA VAL A 19 -8.76 -7.84 -4.19
C VAL A 19 -8.10 -8.22 -2.87
N PRO A 20 -7.03 -7.55 -2.38
CA PRO A 20 -6.45 -7.88 -1.08
C PRO A 20 -7.43 -7.69 0.07
N PHE A 21 -8.24 -6.63 0.05
CA PHE A 21 -9.25 -6.39 1.08
C PHE A 21 -10.21 -7.58 1.19
N GLN A 22 -10.82 -7.99 0.09
CA GLN A 22 -11.79 -9.09 0.08
C GLN A 22 -11.13 -10.44 0.37
N MET A 23 -9.97 -10.70 -0.20
CA MET A 23 -9.23 -11.95 0.02
C MET A 23 -8.85 -12.14 1.48
N LEU A 24 -8.37 -11.09 2.14
CA LEU A 24 -8.01 -11.15 3.56
C LEU A 24 -9.24 -11.38 4.45
N LEU A 25 -10.39 -10.77 4.13
CA LEU A 25 -11.65 -11.06 4.82
C LEU A 25 -12.07 -12.53 4.66
N MET A 26 -11.96 -13.09 3.45
CA MET A 26 -12.24 -14.51 3.18
C MET A 26 -11.32 -15.45 3.96
N LEU A 27 -10.08 -15.04 4.22
CA LEU A 27 -9.12 -15.79 5.02
C LEU A 27 -9.33 -15.63 6.54
N GLY A 28 -10.34 -14.89 6.95
CA GLY A 28 -10.70 -14.71 8.37
C GLY A 28 -9.91 -13.62 9.10
N TYR A 29 -9.29 -12.68 8.38
CA TYR A 29 -8.72 -11.48 8.98
C TYR A 29 -9.79 -10.38 9.12
N GLU A 30 -9.62 -9.53 10.11
CA GLU A 30 -10.27 -8.22 10.17
C GLU A 30 -9.39 -7.21 9.41
N VAL A 31 -9.94 -6.51 8.42
CA VAL A 31 -9.17 -5.56 7.61
C VAL A 31 -9.65 -4.15 7.87
N HIS A 32 -8.76 -3.30 8.36
CA HIS A 32 -9.01 -1.88 8.55
C HIS A 32 -8.41 -1.09 7.39
N ALA A 33 -9.28 -0.59 6.52
CA ALA A 33 -8.90 0.33 5.47
C ALA A 33 -8.97 1.77 5.99
N VAL A 34 -7.86 2.48 5.91
CA VAL A 34 -7.70 3.83 6.44
C VAL A 34 -7.12 4.78 5.40
N CYS A 35 -7.44 6.07 5.54
CA CYS A 35 -6.90 7.14 4.73
C CYS A 35 -6.68 8.38 5.60
N PRO A 36 -5.53 9.07 5.51
CA PRO A 36 -5.33 10.33 6.22
C PRO A 36 -6.47 11.32 6.02
N GLY A 37 -6.94 11.91 7.11
CA GLY A 37 -8.05 12.87 7.10
C GLY A 37 -9.44 12.27 6.91
N LYS A 38 -9.58 10.94 6.90
CA LYS A 38 -10.86 10.24 6.75
C LYS A 38 -11.20 9.37 7.96
N LYS A 39 -12.49 9.09 8.10
CA LYS A 39 -13.08 8.30 9.19
C LYS A 39 -13.87 7.14 8.62
N ALA A 40 -14.20 6.19 9.49
CA ALA A 40 -15.14 5.12 9.16
C ALA A 40 -16.45 5.68 8.60
N GLY A 41 -16.88 5.18 7.45
CA GLY A 41 -18.05 5.67 6.71
C GLY A 41 -17.72 6.61 5.55
N ASP A 42 -16.51 7.18 5.51
CA ASP A 42 -16.02 7.91 4.34
C ASP A 42 -15.65 6.93 3.21
N PHE A 43 -15.26 7.46 2.06
CA PHE A 43 -14.74 6.67 0.96
C PHE A 43 -13.56 7.35 0.27
N VAL A 44 -12.78 6.59 -0.45
CA VAL A 44 -11.80 7.05 -1.43
C VAL A 44 -12.26 6.63 -2.83
N ARG A 45 -11.93 7.46 -3.84
CA ARG A 45 -12.14 7.11 -5.23
C ARG A 45 -11.00 6.22 -5.70
N THR A 46 -11.33 5.10 -6.34
CA THR A 46 -10.31 4.26 -6.96
C THR A 46 -10.03 4.72 -8.39
N ALA A 47 -8.90 4.29 -8.91
CA ALA A 47 -8.55 4.41 -10.33
C ALA A 47 -8.46 3.03 -10.95
N VAL A 48 -9.00 2.89 -12.17
CA VAL A 48 -8.86 1.67 -12.99
C VAL A 48 -7.84 1.97 -14.08
N HIS A 49 -6.79 1.17 -14.11
CA HIS A 49 -5.78 1.19 -15.17
C HIS A 49 -6.05 0.02 -16.11
N ASP A 50 -6.00 0.28 -17.40
CA ASP A 50 -6.15 -0.78 -18.35
C ASP A 50 -4.82 -1.52 -18.59
N PHE A 51 -4.91 -2.81 -18.92
CA PHE A 51 -3.73 -3.65 -19.07
C PHE A 51 -3.00 -3.46 -20.41
N GLU A 52 -3.61 -2.73 -21.32
CA GLU A 52 -3.12 -2.58 -22.70
C GLU A 52 -2.64 -1.17 -23.03
N GLY A 53 -2.72 -0.24 -22.09
CA GLY A 53 -2.38 1.16 -22.36
C GLY A 53 -2.17 2.01 -21.11
N ASP A 54 -1.87 3.27 -21.35
CA ASP A 54 -1.60 4.27 -20.32
C ASP A 54 -2.88 4.97 -19.82
N SER A 55 -4.05 4.35 -20.01
CA SER A 55 -5.31 4.98 -19.64
C SER A 55 -5.62 4.75 -18.15
N GLU A 56 -6.04 5.83 -17.50
CA GLU A 56 -6.54 5.85 -16.16
C GLU A 56 -7.98 6.36 -16.15
N LYS A 57 -8.88 5.60 -15.55
CA LYS A 57 -10.29 5.97 -15.40
C LYS A 57 -10.67 5.94 -13.94
N ARG A 58 -11.61 6.80 -13.54
CA ARG A 58 -12.21 6.69 -12.22
C ARG A 58 -12.93 5.34 -12.10
N GLY A 59 -12.65 4.62 -11.01
CA GLY A 59 -13.28 3.36 -10.65
C GLY A 59 -14.41 3.56 -9.64
N HIS A 60 -14.37 2.79 -8.55
CA HIS A 60 -15.39 2.74 -7.51
C HIS A 60 -15.14 3.76 -6.39
N ASN A 61 -16.14 3.92 -5.54
CA ASN A 61 -15.98 4.48 -4.21
C ASN A 61 -15.66 3.33 -3.25
N PHE A 62 -14.44 3.26 -2.77
CA PHE A 62 -14.00 2.25 -1.81
C PHE A 62 -14.22 2.78 -0.39
N ALA A 63 -14.99 2.04 0.41
CA ALA A 63 -15.34 2.46 1.76
C ALA A 63 -14.14 2.40 2.71
N ILE A 64 -13.90 3.47 3.45
CA ILE A 64 -13.01 3.52 4.60
C ILE A 64 -13.82 3.01 5.80
N ASN A 65 -13.30 2.02 6.51
CA ASN A 65 -14.01 1.36 7.60
C ASN A 65 -13.38 1.58 8.98
N HIS A 66 -12.29 2.36 9.05
CA HIS A 66 -11.64 2.70 10.31
C HIS A 66 -11.06 4.13 10.26
N ASP A 67 -11.05 4.81 11.41
CA ASP A 67 -10.53 6.17 11.53
C ASP A 67 -9.00 6.16 11.45
N PHE A 68 -8.40 6.94 10.56
CA PHE A 68 -6.94 7.02 10.44
C PHE A 68 -6.27 7.46 11.74
N ASP A 69 -6.86 8.44 12.42
CA ASP A 69 -6.28 9.01 13.65
C ASP A 69 -6.30 8.04 14.85
N LYS A 70 -7.01 6.91 14.73
CA LYS A 70 -7.09 5.87 15.75
C LYS A 70 -6.17 4.67 15.49
N VAL A 71 -5.33 4.74 14.46
CA VAL A 71 -4.42 3.65 14.14
C VAL A 71 -3.32 3.54 15.21
N ASP A 72 -3.32 2.39 15.88
CA ASP A 72 -2.21 1.93 16.72
C ASP A 72 -1.61 0.68 16.07
N VAL A 73 -0.34 0.76 15.64
CA VAL A 73 0.35 -0.35 14.93
C VAL A 73 0.43 -1.61 15.79
N ALA A 74 0.39 -1.48 17.13
CA ALA A 74 0.40 -2.62 18.04
C ALA A 74 -0.78 -3.58 17.80
N ASP A 75 -1.92 -3.06 17.35
CA ASP A 75 -3.15 -3.84 17.11
C ASP A 75 -3.12 -4.71 15.86
N TYR A 76 -2.18 -4.47 14.95
CA TYR A 76 -2.17 -5.08 13.63
C TYR A 76 -1.08 -6.14 13.46
N ALA A 77 -1.39 -7.19 12.71
CA ALA A 77 -0.47 -8.28 12.38
C ALA A 77 0.32 -8.02 11.09
N GLY A 78 -0.12 -7.10 10.25
CA GLY A 78 0.54 -6.77 8.98
C GLY A 78 -0.06 -5.52 8.33
N LEU A 79 0.66 -5.03 7.33
CA LEU A 79 0.32 -3.83 6.56
C LEU A 79 0.22 -4.16 5.06
N VAL A 80 -0.82 -3.63 4.40
CA VAL A 80 -0.98 -3.68 2.94
C VAL A 80 -0.94 -2.25 2.40
N VAL A 81 -0.12 -2.05 1.37
CA VAL A 81 0.09 -0.77 0.69
C VAL A 81 -0.20 -0.94 -0.80
N PRO A 82 -1.44 -0.70 -1.24
CA PRO A 82 -1.79 -0.69 -2.67
C PRO A 82 -1.11 0.45 -3.42
N GLY A 83 -1.14 0.38 -4.74
CA GLY A 83 -0.57 1.38 -5.63
C GLY A 83 -1.58 2.37 -6.18
N GLY A 84 -1.55 2.58 -7.49
CA GLY A 84 -2.22 3.68 -8.16
C GLY A 84 -1.50 5.00 -7.88
N ARG A 85 -2.22 6.11 -7.85
CA ARG A 85 -1.65 7.43 -7.54
C ARG A 85 -1.59 7.74 -6.05
N ALA A 86 -2.34 7.03 -5.22
CA ALA A 86 -2.39 7.30 -3.78
C ALA A 86 -1.00 7.35 -3.12
N PRO A 87 -0.04 6.45 -3.40
CA PRO A 87 1.29 6.52 -2.82
C PRO A 87 2.05 7.80 -3.11
N GLU A 88 1.81 8.45 -4.25
CA GLU A 88 2.52 9.68 -4.65
C GLU A 88 2.33 10.82 -3.65
N TYR A 89 1.16 10.92 -3.04
CA TYR A 89 0.88 11.96 -2.03
C TYR A 89 0.83 11.41 -0.60
N LEU A 90 0.49 10.15 -0.39
CA LEU A 90 0.55 9.52 0.94
C LEU A 90 1.98 9.53 1.49
N ARG A 91 2.98 9.42 0.63
CA ARG A 91 4.41 9.51 1.00
C ARG A 91 4.82 10.87 1.57
N LEU A 92 3.99 11.90 1.40
CA LEU A 92 4.23 13.25 1.96
C LEU A 92 3.62 13.42 3.36
N ASN A 93 2.84 12.45 3.83
CA ASN A 93 2.23 12.49 5.16
C ASN A 93 3.12 11.79 6.18
N GLU A 94 3.64 12.55 7.15
CA GLU A 94 4.59 12.01 8.13
C GLU A 94 3.99 10.87 8.96
N ARG A 95 2.71 10.96 9.37
CA ARG A 95 2.08 9.86 10.14
C ARG A 95 1.98 8.56 9.35
N VAL A 96 1.78 8.64 8.03
CA VAL A 96 1.83 7.46 7.15
C VAL A 96 3.23 6.83 7.18
N LEU A 97 4.27 7.65 7.07
CA LEU A 97 5.65 7.16 7.09
C LEU A 97 6.03 6.59 8.45
N GLU A 98 5.58 7.21 9.55
CA GLU A 98 5.75 6.68 10.89
C GLU A 98 5.12 5.29 11.04
N ILE A 99 3.87 5.11 10.58
CA ILE A 99 3.18 3.81 10.58
C ILE A 99 4.02 2.76 9.85
N VAL A 100 4.54 3.08 8.65
CA VAL A 100 5.40 2.15 7.89
C VAL A 100 6.65 1.77 8.69
N ARG A 101 7.32 2.76 9.30
CA ARG A 101 8.52 2.54 10.13
C ARG A 101 8.21 1.69 11.37
N GLU A 102 7.06 1.91 12.02
CA GLU A 102 6.63 1.15 13.19
C GLU A 102 6.37 -0.33 12.83
N PHE A 103 5.73 -0.62 11.69
CA PHE A 103 5.58 -1.99 11.20
C PHE A 103 6.93 -2.66 10.94
N ASP A 104 7.84 -1.94 10.32
CA ASP A 104 9.19 -2.43 10.03
C ASP A 104 9.99 -2.70 11.32
N ALA A 105 10.01 -1.75 12.24
CA ALA A 105 10.70 -1.88 13.52
C ALA A 105 10.15 -3.03 14.39
N ALA A 106 8.84 -3.30 14.28
CA ALA A 106 8.19 -4.41 14.97
C ALA A 106 8.39 -5.76 14.25
N GLY A 107 9.09 -5.80 13.10
CA GLY A 107 9.28 -7.02 12.30
C GLY A 107 7.98 -7.59 11.73
N LYS A 108 6.94 -6.77 11.60
CA LYS A 108 5.64 -7.18 11.06
C LYS A 108 5.68 -7.15 9.51
N PRO A 109 4.99 -8.09 8.84
CA PRO A 109 4.98 -8.13 7.38
C PRO A 109 4.35 -6.88 6.78
N ILE A 110 4.98 -6.39 5.71
CA ILE A 110 4.50 -5.28 4.88
C ILE A 110 4.41 -5.79 3.44
N ALA A 111 3.22 -5.77 2.88
CA ALA A 111 2.96 -6.09 1.48
C ALA A 111 2.70 -4.79 0.71
N ALA A 112 3.53 -4.49 -0.29
CA ALA A 112 3.38 -3.33 -1.14
C ALA A 112 3.41 -3.75 -2.61
N ILE A 113 2.54 -3.15 -3.42
CA ILE A 113 2.42 -3.47 -4.84
C ILE A 113 2.45 -2.20 -5.69
N CYS A 114 2.92 -2.32 -6.94
CA CYS A 114 2.89 -1.29 -7.97
C CYS A 114 3.67 -0.03 -7.53
N HIS A 115 2.97 1.08 -7.27
CA HIS A 115 3.53 2.32 -6.71
C HIS A 115 3.62 2.30 -5.17
N GLY A 116 3.03 1.31 -4.51
CA GLY A 116 3.06 1.18 -3.05
C GLY A 116 4.47 1.27 -2.44
N PRO A 117 5.52 0.66 -3.04
CA PRO A 117 6.89 0.79 -2.55
C PRO A 117 7.44 2.22 -2.44
N GLN A 118 6.82 3.23 -3.06
CA GLN A 118 7.18 4.63 -2.85
C GLN A 118 7.07 5.04 -1.36
N LEU A 119 6.11 4.49 -0.62
CA LEU A 119 6.00 4.73 0.81
C LEU A 119 7.19 4.14 1.56
N LEU A 120 7.63 2.93 1.16
CA LEU A 120 8.77 2.24 1.77
C LEU A 120 10.08 2.98 1.49
N VAL A 121 10.23 3.53 0.28
CA VAL A 121 11.35 4.41 -0.08
C VAL A 121 11.39 5.63 0.83
N SER A 122 10.27 6.35 0.95
CA SER A 122 10.18 7.57 1.75
C SER A 122 10.30 7.32 3.26
N ALA A 123 9.85 6.16 3.74
CA ALA A 123 10.04 5.72 5.11
C ALA A 123 11.49 5.34 5.43
N GLY A 124 12.34 5.10 4.40
CA GLY A 124 13.75 4.78 4.57
C GLY A 124 14.04 3.34 4.98
N ILE A 125 13.13 2.40 4.71
CA ILE A 125 13.22 1.01 5.18
C ILE A 125 13.75 0.01 4.14
N LEU A 126 14.09 0.45 2.93
CA LEU A 126 14.44 -0.45 1.82
C LEU A 126 15.94 -0.77 1.69
N LYS A 127 16.81 -0.05 2.38
CA LYS A 127 18.25 -0.26 2.26
C LYS A 127 18.66 -1.71 2.59
N GLY A 128 19.34 -2.35 1.64
CA GLY A 128 19.83 -3.72 1.80
C GLY A 128 18.75 -4.80 1.63
N ARG A 129 17.54 -4.44 1.25
CA ARG A 129 16.44 -5.37 1.01
C ARG A 129 16.27 -5.66 -0.48
N THR A 130 15.62 -6.76 -0.79
CA THR A 130 15.20 -7.10 -2.15
C THR A 130 13.70 -6.83 -2.27
N CYS A 131 13.29 -6.11 -3.31
CA CYS A 131 11.88 -5.88 -3.58
C CYS A 131 11.62 -5.74 -5.08
N THR A 132 10.35 -5.78 -5.45
CA THR A 132 9.86 -5.44 -6.78
C THR A 132 8.86 -4.30 -6.69
N CYS A 133 8.54 -3.68 -7.80
CA CYS A 133 7.58 -2.59 -7.90
C CYS A 133 7.13 -2.42 -9.37
N TYR A 134 6.21 -1.51 -9.60
CA TYR A 134 5.94 -1.03 -10.95
C TYR A 134 7.23 -0.49 -11.57
N ALA A 135 7.46 -0.79 -12.86
CA ALA A 135 8.74 -0.53 -13.53
C ALA A 135 9.20 0.93 -13.43
N ALA A 136 8.28 1.89 -13.49
CA ALA A 136 8.60 3.32 -13.37
C ALA A 136 9.06 3.74 -11.96
N VAL A 137 8.81 2.93 -10.94
CA VAL A 137 9.26 3.15 -9.54
C VAL A 137 10.62 2.48 -9.26
N LYS A 138 11.11 1.63 -10.18
CA LYS A 138 12.40 0.98 -10.04
C LYS A 138 13.56 1.94 -9.72
N PRO A 139 13.70 3.11 -10.39
CA PRO A 139 14.77 4.06 -10.06
C PRO A 139 14.73 4.52 -8.60
N ASP A 140 13.53 4.75 -8.04
CA ASP A 140 13.38 5.17 -6.63
C ASP A 140 13.84 4.06 -5.68
N VAL A 141 13.42 2.83 -5.94
CA VAL A 141 13.75 1.66 -5.13
C VAL A 141 15.26 1.40 -5.13
N VAL A 142 15.90 1.45 -6.30
CA VAL A 142 17.36 1.27 -6.44
C VAL A 142 18.11 2.42 -5.75
N ALA A 143 17.68 3.66 -5.92
CA ALA A 143 18.28 4.82 -5.27
C ALA A 143 18.15 4.74 -3.74
N ALA A 144 17.10 4.11 -3.21
CA ALA A 144 16.93 3.85 -1.78
C ALA A 144 17.84 2.73 -1.24
N GLY A 145 18.65 2.10 -2.07
CA GLY A 145 19.61 1.07 -1.68
C GLY A 145 19.03 -0.35 -1.65
N ALA A 146 17.89 -0.57 -2.28
CA ALA A 146 17.32 -1.91 -2.45
C ALA A 146 17.86 -2.60 -3.72
N THR A 147 17.85 -3.93 -3.71
CA THR A 147 18.03 -4.74 -4.90
C THR A 147 16.66 -4.95 -5.56
N TRP A 148 16.49 -4.46 -6.79
CA TRP A 148 15.26 -4.68 -7.53
C TRP A 148 15.24 -6.08 -8.13
N HIS A 149 14.15 -6.81 -7.91
CA HIS A 149 13.90 -8.14 -8.46
C HIS A 149 12.87 -8.06 -9.57
N ASP A 150 13.20 -8.57 -10.75
CA ASP A 150 12.25 -8.68 -11.85
C ASP A 150 11.39 -9.93 -11.65
N PHE A 151 10.14 -9.74 -11.29
CA PHE A 151 9.21 -10.83 -11.08
C PHE A 151 8.93 -11.63 -12.37
N ASN A 152 9.08 -10.99 -13.54
CA ASN A 152 8.87 -11.61 -14.85
C ASN A 152 10.13 -12.26 -15.43
N ALA A 153 11.29 -12.08 -14.80
CA ALA A 153 12.49 -12.81 -15.18
C ALA A 153 12.28 -14.27 -14.81
N THR A 154 11.83 -15.08 -15.76
CA THR A 154 11.87 -16.53 -15.63
C THR A 154 13.30 -16.92 -15.29
N ALA A 155 13.48 -17.63 -14.19
CA ALA A 155 14.76 -18.24 -13.89
C ALA A 155 15.19 -19.11 -15.08
N SER A 156 16.19 -18.63 -15.83
CA SER A 156 16.87 -19.37 -16.88
C SER A 156 17.90 -20.30 -16.26
#